data_d1cb07d0b6349929c53b7b14b4020ffa
#
_entry.id   d1cb07d0b6349929c53b7b14b4020ffa
#
_cell.length_a   1.000
_cell.length_b   1.000
_cell.length_c   1.000
_cell.angle_alpha   90.00
_cell.angle_beta   90.00
_cell.angle_gamma   90.00
#
_symmetry.space_group_name_H-M   'P 1'
#
loop_
_entity.id
_entity.type
_entity.pdbx_description
1 polymer ?
#
loop_
_entity_poly.entity_id
_entity_poly.type
_entity_poly.pdbx_seq_one_letter_code
_entity_poly.pdbx_strand_id
1 'polypeptide(L)'
;MNDQERLDDLIIDGLQIYQRSDMFRFSFDAIALIHFCRFNGRHTYVDLGTGSGVMPLIGTSLGAGHITGIEINETLVELAKRSVEHNRKQDVVNILCGDYRHMTYRDIQDKPFDGVIVNPPFYDCESGAKPTSEERTLALHDGHTTLCDVLKAVQSFIKYKGRLWMIYSASRLQYVLH
;
A
#
# COMPACT_ATOMS: atom_id res chain seq x y z
N MET A 1 13.47 -11.45 -17.49
CA MET A 1 13.74 -11.10 -16.07
C MET A 1 15.15 -10.55 -16.02
N ASN A 2 15.31 -9.41 -15.37
CA ASN A 2 16.64 -8.84 -15.10
C ASN A 2 17.27 -9.66 -13.97
N ASP A 3 18.61 -9.77 -13.88
CA ASP A 3 19.32 -10.57 -12.85
C ASP A 3 18.98 -10.19 -11.39
N GLN A 4 18.33 -9.04 -11.20
CA GLN A 4 17.88 -8.53 -9.92
C GLN A 4 16.41 -8.85 -9.60
N GLU A 5 15.64 -9.35 -10.58
CA GLU A 5 14.22 -9.66 -10.42
C GLU A 5 14.02 -11.12 -10.08
N ARG A 6 13.07 -11.38 -9.20
CA ARG A 6 12.61 -12.73 -8.89
C ARG A 6 11.10 -12.75 -8.69
N LEU A 7 10.53 -13.92 -8.90
CA LEU A 7 9.14 -14.21 -8.65
C LEU A 7 9.05 -15.03 -7.37
N ASP A 8 8.48 -14.44 -6.32
CA ASP A 8 8.35 -15.04 -5.01
C ASP A 8 6.93 -15.58 -4.81
N ASP A 9 6.80 -16.72 -4.12
CA ASP A 9 5.51 -17.30 -3.74
C ASP A 9 5.00 -16.61 -2.46
N LEU A 10 3.74 -16.19 -2.46
CA LEU A 10 3.09 -15.60 -1.29
C LEU A 10 2.52 -16.63 -0.31
N ILE A 11 2.62 -17.93 -0.64
CA ILE A 11 2.14 -19.07 0.18
C ILE A 11 0.63 -18.95 0.49
N ILE A 12 -0.12 -18.25 -0.35
CA ILE A 12 -1.56 -18.10 -0.25
C ILE A 12 -2.18 -18.24 -1.64
N ASP A 13 -3.11 -19.18 -1.82
CA ASP A 13 -3.87 -19.42 -3.06
C ASP A 13 -3.03 -19.49 -4.34
N GLY A 14 -1.75 -19.88 -4.23
CA GLY A 14 -0.82 -19.95 -5.36
C GLY A 14 -0.43 -18.56 -5.93
N LEU A 15 -0.69 -17.48 -5.21
CA LEU A 15 -0.31 -16.13 -5.63
C LEU A 15 1.20 -15.96 -5.62
N GLN A 16 1.71 -15.31 -6.66
CA GLN A 16 3.13 -15.00 -6.82
C GLN A 16 3.33 -13.49 -7.06
N ILE A 17 4.49 -12.97 -6.66
CA ILE A 17 4.79 -11.54 -6.73
C ILE A 17 6.18 -11.30 -7.31
N TYR A 18 6.29 -10.39 -8.28
CA TYR A 18 7.57 -9.91 -8.77
C TYR A 18 8.19 -8.95 -7.76
N GLN A 19 9.44 -9.20 -7.39
CA GLN A 19 10.24 -8.33 -6.53
C GLN A 19 11.64 -8.11 -7.11
N ARG A 20 12.31 -7.05 -6.67
CA ARG A 20 13.71 -6.78 -6.98
C ARG A 20 14.54 -6.78 -5.71
N SER A 21 15.76 -7.33 -5.81
CA SER A 21 16.69 -7.44 -4.68
C SER A 21 17.28 -6.09 -4.25
N ASP A 22 17.31 -5.11 -5.15
CA ASP A 22 17.82 -3.75 -4.95
C ASP A 22 16.74 -2.73 -4.57
N MET A 23 15.50 -3.18 -4.34
CA MET A 23 14.38 -2.33 -3.97
C MET A 23 13.73 -2.77 -2.66
N PHE A 24 12.87 -1.90 -2.14
CA PHE A 24 12.09 -2.23 -0.94
C PHE A 24 11.23 -3.49 -1.19
N ARG A 25 11.38 -4.45 -0.29
CA ARG A 25 10.60 -5.69 -0.27
C ARG A 25 9.48 -5.52 0.76
N PHE A 26 8.32 -6.10 0.48
CA PHE A 26 7.22 -6.04 1.45
C PHE A 26 7.65 -6.63 2.80
N SER A 27 7.20 -5.99 3.87
CA SER A 27 7.49 -6.38 5.25
C SER A 27 6.43 -7.36 5.79
N PHE A 28 6.76 -8.01 6.91
CA PHE A 28 5.78 -8.78 7.67
C PHE A 28 4.58 -7.93 8.09
N ASP A 29 4.79 -6.63 8.33
CA ASP A 29 3.72 -5.69 8.71
C ASP A 29 2.64 -5.58 7.64
N ALA A 30 3.01 -5.56 6.35
CA ALA A 30 2.05 -5.56 5.25
C ALA A 30 1.19 -6.83 5.25
N ILE A 31 1.80 -7.99 5.50
CA ILE A 31 1.10 -9.28 5.61
C ILE A 31 0.16 -9.28 6.82
N ALA A 32 0.65 -8.84 7.98
CA ALA A 32 -0.16 -8.76 9.19
C ALA A 32 -1.36 -7.82 9.02
N LEU A 33 -1.12 -6.63 8.43
CA LEU A 33 -2.16 -5.65 8.18
C LEU A 33 -3.26 -6.19 7.27
N ILE A 34 -2.90 -6.78 6.12
CA ILE A 34 -3.89 -7.27 5.16
C ILE A 34 -4.75 -8.40 5.74
N HIS A 35 -4.16 -9.28 6.55
CA HIS A 35 -4.90 -10.33 7.26
C HIS A 35 -5.80 -9.79 8.39
N PHE A 36 -5.48 -8.63 8.94
CA PHE A 36 -6.34 -7.93 9.91
C PHE A 36 -7.54 -7.24 9.26
N CYS A 37 -7.46 -6.92 7.97
CA CYS A 37 -8.56 -6.30 7.24
C CYS A 37 -9.80 -7.21 7.20
N ARG A 38 -10.98 -6.57 7.14
CA ARG A 38 -12.28 -7.25 6.98
C ARG A 38 -12.88 -6.82 5.65
N PHE A 39 -12.81 -7.70 4.68
CA PHE A 39 -13.29 -7.44 3.33
C PHE A 39 -14.76 -7.84 3.12
N ASN A 40 -15.36 -7.23 2.12
CA ASN A 40 -16.67 -7.57 1.57
C ASN A 40 -16.57 -7.49 0.04
N GLY A 41 -16.93 -8.56 -0.64
CA GLY A 41 -16.82 -8.67 -2.10
C GLY A 41 -17.65 -7.68 -2.92
N ARG A 42 -18.49 -6.87 -2.28
CA ARG A 42 -19.26 -5.79 -2.94
C ARG A 42 -18.67 -4.40 -2.74
N HIS A 43 -17.58 -4.30 -1.97
CA HIS A 43 -16.96 -3.03 -1.58
C HIS A 43 -15.70 -2.78 -2.41
N THR A 44 -15.34 -1.51 -2.49
CA THR A 44 -14.09 -1.03 -3.10
C THR A 44 -13.12 -0.56 -2.03
N TYR A 45 -11.85 -0.84 -2.25
CA TYR A 45 -10.76 -0.53 -1.32
C TYR A 45 -9.63 0.18 -2.04
N VAL A 46 -8.88 1.01 -1.31
CA VAL A 46 -7.65 1.61 -1.80
C VAL A 46 -6.51 1.33 -0.83
N ASP A 47 -5.35 0.99 -1.38
CA ASP A 47 -4.09 0.78 -0.67
C ASP A 47 -3.13 1.92 -1.03
N LEU A 48 -2.84 2.77 -0.04
CA LEU A 48 -2.00 3.97 -0.22
C LEU A 48 -0.53 3.62 0.05
N GLY A 49 0.31 3.74 -0.96
CA GLY A 49 1.71 3.30 -0.93
C GLY A 49 1.81 1.78 -1.09
N THR A 50 1.22 1.24 -2.14
CA THR A 50 1.06 -0.22 -2.32
C THR A 50 2.36 -0.98 -2.56
N GLY A 51 3.46 -0.28 -2.88
CA GLY A 51 4.73 -0.91 -3.22
C GLY A 51 4.61 -1.86 -4.40
N SER A 52 5.11 -3.07 -4.25
CA SER A 52 5.01 -4.13 -5.26
C SER A 52 3.62 -4.77 -5.40
N GLY A 53 2.59 -4.27 -4.67
CA GLY A 53 1.21 -4.71 -4.79
C GLY A 53 0.85 -5.95 -3.97
N VAL A 54 1.62 -6.27 -2.93
CA VAL A 54 1.38 -7.46 -2.10
C VAL A 54 0.02 -7.42 -1.40
N MET A 55 -0.36 -6.27 -0.81
CA MET A 55 -1.64 -6.16 -0.09
C MET A 55 -2.85 -6.28 -1.02
N PRO A 56 -2.93 -5.60 -2.18
CA PRO A 56 -4.00 -5.84 -3.14
C PRO A 56 -4.12 -7.29 -3.60
N LEU A 57 -3.01 -7.96 -3.90
CA LEU A 57 -3.03 -9.36 -4.32
C LEU A 57 -3.60 -10.28 -3.24
N ILE A 58 -3.07 -10.21 -2.02
CA ILE A 58 -3.57 -11.03 -0.89
C ILE A 58 -5.02 -10.69 -0.56
N GLY A 59 -5.39 -9.40 -0.62
CA GLY A 59 -6.76 -8.94 -0.36
C GLY A 59 -7.80 -9.61 -1.25
N THR A 60 -7.45 -9.98 -2.50
CA THR A 60 -8.37 -10.72 -3.38
C THR A 60 -8.69 -12.11 -2.83
N SER A 61 -7.71 -12.81 -2.26
CA SER A 61 -7.90 -14.13 -1.62
C SER A 61 -8.66 -14.03 -0.31
N LEU A 62 -8.62 -12.86 0.35
CA LEU A 62 -9.36 -12.58 1.58
C LEU A 62 -10.78 -12.03 1.33
N GLY A 63 -11.22 -12.01 0.07
CA GLY A 63 -12.60 -11.66 -0.30
C GLY A 63 -12.85 -10.19 -0.59
N ALA A 64 -11.83 -9.41 -0.90
CA ALA A 64 -12.03 -8.05 -1.41
C ALA A 64 -12.71 -8.06 -2.77
N GLY A 65 -13.70 -7.17 -2.98
CA GLY A 65 -14.39 -7.06 -4.26
C GLY A 65 -13.54 -6.36 -5.32
N HIS A 66 -12.96 -5.24 -4.95
CA HIS A 66 -12.03 -4.50 -5.80
C HIS A 66 -11.04 -3.73 -4.94
N ILE A 67 -9.74 -3.78 -5.30
CA ILE A 67 -8.69 -3.01 -4.61
C ILE A 67 -7.91 -2.21 -5.63
N THR A 68 -7.74 -0.90 -5.38
CA THR A 68 -6.81 -0.05 -6.12
C THR A 68 -5.57 0.20 -5.28
N GLY A 69 -4.39 -0.15 -5.79
CA GLY A 69 -3.11 0.24 -5.20
C GLY A 69 -2.59 1.53 -5.83
N ILE A 70 -2.12 2.48 -5.03
CA ILE A 70 -1.46 3.71 -5.49
C ILE A 70 -0.01 3.68 -5.03
N GLU A 71 0.91 3.91 -5.95
CA GLU A 71 2.35 3.90 -5.70
C GLU A 71 3.02 5.03 -6.49
N ILE A 72 3.95 5.75 -5.86
CA ILE A 72 4.67 6.85 -6.49
C ILE A 72 5.87 6.37 -7.31
N ASN A 73 6.48 5.27 -6.94
CA ASN A 73 7.64 4.70 -7.60
C ASN A 73 7.25 3.92 -8.84
N GLU A 74 7.56 4.43 -10.03
CA GLU A 74 7.21 3.81 -11.31
C GLU A 74 7.71 2.37 -11.46
N THR A 75 8.90 2.05 -10.93
CA THR A 75 9.44 0.69 -10.99
C THR A 75 8.61 -0.28 -10.14
N LEU A 76 8.20 0.13 -8.94
CA LEU A 76 7.31 -0.68 -8.10
C LEU A 76 5.93 -0.84 -8.72
N VAL A 77 5.40 0.21 -9.35
CA VAL A 77 4.14 0.16 -10.11
C VAL A 77 4.21 -0.88 -11.24
N GLU A 78 5.32 -0.90 -11.99
CA GLU A 78 5.51 -1.89 -13.06
C GLU A 78 5.55 -3.32 -12.51
N LEU A 79 6.31 -3.56 -11.43
CA LEU A 79 6.36 -4.87 -10.77
C LEU A 79 4.98 -5.29 -10.26
N ALA A 80 4.24 -4.36 -9.64
CA ALA A 80 2.89 -4.62 -9.14
C ALA A 80 1.91 -4.97 -10.28
N LYS A 81 1.92 -4.22 -11.37
CA LYS A 81 1.08 -4.52 -12.55
C LYS A 81 1.39 -5.88 -13.15
N ARG A 82 2.66 -6.22 -13.31
CA ARG A 82 3.09 -7.54 -13.79
C ARG A 82 2.67 -8.65 -12.84
N SER A 83 2.73 -8.41 -11.54
CA SER A 83 2.27 -9.36 -10.52
C SER A 83 0.76 -9.59 -10.61
N VAL A 84 -0.02 -8.53 -10.79
CA VAL A 84 -1.48 -8.60 -10.99
C VAL A 84 -1.81 -9.39 -12.26
N GLU A 85 -1.12 -9.12 -13.37
CA GLU A 85 -1.30 -9.81 -14.64
C GLU A 85 -0.92 -11.29 -14.53
N HIS A 86 0.22 -11.61 -13.93
CA HIS A 86 0.69 -12.97 -13.71
C HIS A 86 -0.34 -13.82 -12.95
N ASN A 87 -0.97 -13.25 -11.93
CA ASN A 87 -2.00 -13.91 -11.13
C ASN A 87 -3.41 -13.82 -11.73
N ARG A 88 -3.59 -13.20 -12.90
CA ARG A 88 -4.89 -13.01 -13.58
C ARG A 88 -5.91 -12.30 -12.69
N LYS A 89 -5.48 -11.23 -12.00
CA LYS A 89 -6.31 -10.45 -11.06
C LYS A 89 -6.69 -9.05 -11.58
N GLN A 90 -6.52 -8.77 -12.89
CA GLN A 90 -6.76 -7.45 -13.51
C GLN A 90 -8.21 -6.97 -13.36
N ASP A 91 -9.16 -7.89 -13.25
CA ASP A 91 -10.58 -7.55 -13.08
C ASP A 91 -10.91 -7.03 -11.67
N VAL A 92 -10.06 -7.30 -10.68
CA VAL A 92 -10.32 -7.00 -9.26
C VAL A 92 -9.21 -6.16 -8.61
N VAL A 93 -8.05 -6.05 -9.24
CA VAL A 93 -6.92 -5.23 -8.77
C VAL A 93 -6.52 -4.23 -9.82
N ASN A 94 -6.53 -2.95 -9.46
CA ASN A 94 -6.00 -1.86 -10.27
C ASN A 94 -4.75 -1.27 -9.59
N ILE A 95 -3.69 -0.97 -10.38
CA ILE A 95 -2.46 -0.34 -9.87
C ILE A 95 -2.23 0.97 -10.62
N LEU A 96 -2.14 2.06 -9.86
CA LEU A 96 -1.95 3.41 -10.37
C LEU A 96 -0.59 3.97 -9.93
N CYS A 97 0.07 4.65 -10.86
CA CYS A 97 1.23 5.47 -10.56
C CYS A 97 0.75 6.86 -10.12
N GLY A 98 1.14 7.29 -8.93
CA GLY A 98 0.78 8.61 -8.46
C GLY A 98 1.13 8.87 -7.00
N ASP A 99 1.14 10.15 -6.65
CA ASP A 99 1.30 10.58 -5.27
C ASP A 99 -0.08 10.74 -4.61
N TYR A 100 -0.45 9.81 -3.75
CA TYR A 100 -1.73 9.82 -3.06
C TYR A 100 -1.99 11.09 -2.23
N ARG A 101 -0.94 11.86 -1.86
CA ARG A 101 -1.07 13.15 -1.14
C ARG A 101 -1.73 14.24 -2.01
N HIS A 102 -1.65 14.08 -3.32
CA HIS A 102 -2.19 15.03 -4.32
C HIS A 102 -3.34 14.45 -5.12
N MET A 103 -3.84 13.27 -4.76
CA MET A 103 -4.95 12.57 -5.40
C MET A 103 -6.19 12.51 -4.49
N THR A 104 -7.31 12.25 -5.10
CA THR A 104 -8.59 12.00 -4.43
C THR A 104 -9.26 10.77 -5.05
N TYR A 105 -10.32 10.27 -4.45
CA TYR A 105 -11.08 9.17 -5.05
C TYR A 105 -11.60 9.51 -6.46
N ARG A 106 -11.85 10.81 -6.77
CA ARG A 106 -12.38 11.26 -8.07
C ARG A 106 -11.39 11.07 -9.23
N ASP A 107 -10.12 10.99 -8.94
CA ASP A 107 -9.10 10.70 -9.94
C ASP A 107 -9.11 9.22 -10.36
N ILE A 108 -9.91 8.39 -9.67
CA ILE A 108 -9.93 6.93 -9.81
C ILE A 108 -11.32 6.40 -10.15
N GLN A 109 -12.35 6.87 -9.44
CA GLN A 109 -13.73 6.39 -9.57
C GLN A 109 -14.76 7.44 -9.12
N ASP A 110 -16.03 7.20 -9.45
CA ASP A 110 -17.12 8.16 -9.17
C ASP A 110 -17.50 8.29 -7.69
N LYS A 111 -17.15 7.30 -6.86
CA LYS A 111 -17.58 7.26 -5.45
C LYS A 111 -16.37 7.04 -4.54
N PRO A 112 -16.39 7.58 -3.31
CA PRO A 112 -15.36 7.29 -2.32
C PRO A 112 -15.29 5.79 -1.99
N PHE A 113 -14.11 5.34 -1.57
CA PHE A 113 -13.85 3.96 -1.22
C PHE A 113 -14.52 3.55 0.10
N ASP A 114 -14.95 2.29 0.18
CA ASP A 114 -15.51 1.69 1.40
C ASP A 114 -14.46 1.49 2.48
N GLY A 115 -13.20 1.29 2.07
CA GLY A 115 -12.08 1.16 2.98
C GLY A 115 -10.77 1.64 2.40
N VAL A 116 -9.92 2.14 3.28
CA VAL A 116 -8.55 2.57 3.00
C VAL A 116 -7.60 1.71 3.80
N ILE A 117 -6.56 1.22 3.15
CA ILE A 117 -5.47 0.45 3.76
C ILE A 117 -4.20 1.28 3.60
N VAL A 118 -3.39 1.36 4.64
CA VAL A 118 -2.12 2.06 4.56
C VAL A 118 -1.09 1.47 5.53
N ASN A 119 0.07 1.15 5.00
CA ASN A 119 1.26 0.79 5.76
C ASN A 119 2.31 1.92 5.56
N PRO A 120 2.19 3.03 6.30
CA PRO A 120 3.04 4.18 6.06
C PRO A 120 4.46 3.93 6.53
N PRO A 121 5.47 4.59 5.94
CA PRO A 121 6.83 4.54 6.46
C PRO A 121 6.87 5.12 7.88
N PHE A 122 7.59 4.44 8.80
CA PHE A 122 7.69 4.82 10.22
C PHE A 122 8.82 5.85 10.45
N TYR A 123 8.79 7.01 9.78
CA TYR A 123 9.84 8.00 9.98
C TYR A 123 9.60 8.90 11.20
N ASP A 124 10.67 9.06 11.98
CA ASP A 124 10.74 10.01 13.11
C ASP A 124 11.12 11.40 12.62
N CYS A 125 10.16 12.29 12.45
CA CYS A 125 10.44 13.70 12.19
C CYS A 125 11.06 14.43 13.41
N GLU A 126 10.99 13.85 14.62
CA GLU A 126 11.38 14.52 15.86
C GLU A 126 12.61 13.93 16.59
N SER A 127 13.10 12.76 16.22
CA SER A 127 14.13 12.09 17.04
C SER A 127 15.57 12.60 16.86
N GLY A 128 15.84 13.54 15.96
CA GLY A 128 17.21 14.06 15.74
C GLY A 128 18.25 13.00 15.36
N ALA A 129 17.86 11.73 15.33
CA ALA A 129 18.71 10.62 14.90
C ALA A 129 18.89 10.67 13.38
N LYS A 130 20.14 10.61 12.92
CA LYS A 130 20.41 10.53 11.48
C LYS A 130 19.85 9.23 10.94
N PRO A 131 19.00 9.28 9.90
CA PRO A 131 18.44 8.07 9.32
C PRO A 131 19.52 7.12 8.82
N THR A 132 19.27 5.82 8.92
CA THR A 132 20.16 4.77 8.37
C THR A 132 20.24 4.90 6.84
N SER A 133 21.17 4.18 6.20
CA SER A 133 21.31 4.20 4.74
C SER A 133 20.04 3.67 4.04
N GLU A 134 19.34 2.73 4.63
CA GLU A 134 18.07 2.20 4.11
C GLU A 134 16.93 3.20 4.26
N GLU A 135 16.81 3.85 5.42
CA GLU A 135 15.86 4.92 5.67
C GLU A 135 16.07 6.12 4.75
N ARG A 136 17.34 6.45 4.42
CA ARG A 136 17.65 7.51 3.45
C ARG A 136 17.22 7.15 2.04
N THR A 137 17.38 5.90 1.63
CA THR A 137 16.97 5.45 0.29
C THR A 137 15.45 5.52 0.17
N LEU A 138 14.71 5.13 1.20
CA LEU A 138 13.25 5.25 1.26
C LEU A 138 12.79 6.72 1.32
N ALA A 139 13.43 7.55 2.16
CA ALA A 139 13.09 8.98 2.29
C ALA A 139 13.39 9.80 1.02
N LEU A 140 14.37 9.41 0.22
CA LEU A 140 14.67 10.05 -1.06
C LEU A 140 13.59 9.77 -2.12
N HIS A 141 12.87 8.65 -2.01
CA HIS A 141 11.77 8.33 -2.93
C HIS A 141 10.43 8.91 -2.49
N ASP A 142 10.19 9.09 -1.17
CA ASP A 142 8.87 9.45 -0.64
C ASP A 142 8.74 10.91 -0.14
N GLY A 143 9.83 11.71 -0.16
CA GLY A 143 9.79 13.10 0.35
C GLY A 143 8.98 13.20 1.66
N HIS A 144 9.59 12.90 2.80
CA HIS A 144 9.09 13.12 4.18
C HIS A 144 7.56 13.13 4.35
N THR A 145 6.88 12.01 4.08
CA THR A 145 5.45 11.90 4.33
C THR A 145 5.19 11.81 5.83
N THR A 146 4.49 12.78 6.40
CA THR A 146 4.11 12.76 7.82
C THR A 146 2.83 11.96 8.04
N LEU A 147 2.58 11.52 9.28
CA LEU A 147 1.30 10.90 9.65
C LEU A 147 0.11 11.81 9.31
N CYS A 148 0.26 13.12 9.51
CA CYS A 148 -0.76 14.10 9.18
C CYS A 148 -1.09 14.11 7.68
N ASP A 149 -0.09 14.00 6.82
CA ASP A 149 -0.29 13.92 5.36
C ASP A 149 -1.01 12.63 4.97
N VAL A 150 -0.65 11.50 5.59
CA VAL A 150 -1.34 10.22 5.41
C VAL A 150 -2.81 10.34 5.81
N LEU A 151 -3.12 10.88 6.98
CA LEU A 151 -4.50 11.02 7.46
C LEU A 151 -5.32 11.98 6.61
N LYS A 152 -4.74 13.09 6.12
CA LYS A 152 -5.39 13.98 5.14
C LYS A 152 -5.69 13.26 3.83
N ALA A 153 -4.73 12.48 3.33
CA ALA A 153 -4.95 11.68 2.13
C ALA A 153 -6.09 10.68 2.35
N VAL A 154 -6.09 9.94 3.47
CA VAL A 154 -7.18 9.01 3.81
C VAL A 154 -8.55 9.68 3.72
N GLN A 155 -8.69 10.91 4.25
CA GLN A 155 -9.96 11.67 4.18
C GLN A 155 -10.40 11.96 2.74
N SER A 156 -9.46 12.10 1.81
CA SER A 156 -9.76 12.36 0.39
C SER A 156 -10.20 11.11 -0.38
N PHE A 157 -10.02 9.93 0.19
CA PHE A 157 -10.38 8.66 -0.45
C PHE A 157 -11.58 7.96 0.20
N ILE A 158 -11.74 8.07 1.52
CA ILE A 158 -12.68 7.27 2.29
C ILE A 158 -14.10 7.85 2.29
N LYS A 159 -15.12 6.98 2.18
CA LYS A 159 -16.53 7.42 2.35
C LYS A 159 -16.87 7.72 3.81
N TYR A 160 -17.98 8.44 4.01
CA TYR A 160 -18.57 8.55 5.35
C TYR A 160 -18.88 7.17 5.95
N LYS A 161 -18.44 6.92 7.20
CA LYS A 161 -18.47 5.61 7.85
C LYS A 161 -17.67 4.50 7.14
N GLY A 162 -16.74 4.84 6.25
CA GLY A 162 -15.75 3.93 5.71
C GLY A 162 -14.78 3.44 6.79
N ARG A 163 -13.96 2.46 6.47
CA ARG A 163 -12.98 1.87 7.40
C ARG A 163 -11.57 2.21 6.97
N LEU A 164 -10.76 2.62 7.94
CA LEU A 164 -9.31 2.74 7.79
C LEU A 164 -8.64 1.56 8.52
N TRP A 165 -7.76 0.88 7.83
CA TRP A 165 -6.81 -0.06 8.41
C TRP A 165 -5.40 0.48 8.20
N MET A 166 -4.71 0.69 9.30
CA MET A 166 -3.36 1.24 9.30
C MET A 166 -2.51 0.49 10.32
N ILE A 167 -1.31 0.10 9.92
CA ILE A 167 -0.31 -0.35 10.87
C ILE A 167 0.59 0.84 11.25
N TYR A 168 0.86 1.01 12.53
CA TYR A 168 1.69 2.08 13.01
C TYR A 168 2.37 1.71 14.34
N SER A 169 3.46 2.40 14.70
CA SER A 169 4.17 2.12 15.94
C SER A 169 3.29 2.36 17.16
N ALA A 170 3.21 1.38 18.07
CA ALA A 170 2.44 1.49 19.32
C ALA A 170 2.92 2.63 20.22
N SER A 171 4.22 2.97 20.20
CA SER A 171 4.78 4.11 20.94
C SER A 171 4.22 5.47 20.49
N ARG A 172 3.57 5.51 19.31
CA ARG A 172 3.00 6.73 18.71
C ARG A 172 1.48 6.73 18.68
N LEU A 173 0.83 5.78 19.33
CA LEU A 173 -0.63 5.65 19.33
C LEU A 173 -1.33 6.95 19.77
N GLN A 174 -0.76 7.67 20.74
CA GLN A 174 -1.30 8.96 21.19
C GLN A 174 -1.41 10.00 20.07
N TYR A 175 -0.50 10.01 19.08
CA TYR A 175 -0.53 10.97 17.97
C TYR A 175 -1.56 10.59 16.90
N VAL A 176 -1.99 9.33 16.86
CA VAL A 176 -3.02 8.86 15.93
C VAL A 176 -4.42 9.18 16.48
N LEU A 177 -4.58 9.27 17.81
CA LEU A 177 -5.87 9.42 18.49
C LEU A 177 -6.23 10.87 18.81
N HIS A 178 -5.31 11.83 18.64
CA HIS A 178 -5.48 13.26 18.83
C HIS A 178 -5.47 14.01 17.49
#